data_7789048ff79a86ed4bd2549cb11b2eb6
#
_entry.id   7789048ff79a86ed4bd2549cb11b2eb6
#
_cell.length_a   1.000
_cell.length_b   1.000
_cell.length_c   1.000
_cell.angle_alpha   90.00
_cell.angle_beta   90.00
_cell.angle_gamma   90.00
#
_symmetry.space_group_name_H-M   'P 1'
#
loop_
_entity.id
_entity.type
_entity.pdbx_description
1 polymer ?
#
loop_
_entity_poly.entity_id
_entity_poly.type
_entity_poly.pdbx_seq_one_letter_code
_entity_poly.pdbx_strand_id
1 'polypeptide(L)'
;IDYDIPHRIYDGYGINIRMVDAAAADQISTIITCDNGIAAFDAVRKAKEYGMRVIVTDHHDIPYDTDEKNIRIYKVPEADAVIDHKQPGCEYPCKLLSGAGEAYKFIQLLYRMCGIPETECEAFIEILGIATVCDVMNLVDENRIIVREALRRLSDSSNYGLKALI
;
A
#
# COMPACT_ATOMS: atom_id res chain seq x y z
N ILE A 1 -9.08 -0.82 -15.58
CA ILE A 1 -8.27 -0.44 -14.40
C ILE A 1 -7.65 0.90 -14.70
N ASP A 2 -7.79 1.82 -13.78
CA ASP A 2 -7.21 3.15 -13.85
C ASP A 2 -6.43 3.43 -12.57
N TYR A 3 -5.61 4.48 -12.54
CA TYR A 3 -4.89 4.89 -11.35
C TYR A 3 -4.88 6.41 -11.21
N ASP A 4 -4.86 6.89 -9.99
CA ASP A 4 -4.69 8.29 -9.65
C ASP A 4 -3.66 8.44 -8.53
N ILE A 5 -2.78 9.43 -8.65
CA ILE A 5 -1.75 9.75 -7.67
C ILE A 5 -2.02 11.18 -7.18
N PRO A 6 -2.22 11.40 -5.87
CA PRO A 6 -2.51 12.72 -5.35
C PRO A 6 -1.35 13.69 -5.61
N HIS A 7 -1.68 14.89 -6.08
CA HIS A 7 -0.67 15.91 -6.31
C HIS A 7 -0.19 16.48 -4.97
N ARG A 8 1.10 16.30 -4.68
CA ARG A 8 1.71 16.59 -3.38
C ARG A 8 1.39 17.98 -2.80
N ILE A 9 1.26 18.99 -3.65
CA ILE A 9 1.03 20.39 -3.23
C ILE A 9 -0.47 20.69 -3.10
N TYR A 10 -1.30 20.20 -4.01
CA TYR A 10 -2.72 20.57 -4.08
C TYR A 10 -3.64 19.59 -3.36
N ASP A 11 -3.29 18.32 -3.36
CA ASP A 11 -4.12 17.25 -2.78
C ASP A 11 -3.62 16.78 -1.41
N GLY A 12 -2.35 17.06 -1.10
CA GLY A 12 -1.70 16.55 0.10
C GLY A 12 -1.28 15.08 -0.01
N TYR A 13 -1.42 14.35 1.09
CA TYR A 13 -1.04 12.95 1.16
C TYR A 13 -2.26 12.04 1.10
N GLY A 14 -2.15 10.97 0.30
CA GLY A 14 -3.12 9.87 0.27
C GLY A 14 -4.45 10.23 -0.41
N ILE A 15 -5.35 9.27 -0.36
CA ILE A 15 -6.69 9.41 -0.95
C ILE A 15 -7.49 10.51 -0.26
N ASN A 16 -8.21 11.30 -1.04
CA ASN A 16 -9.05 12.40 -0.59
C ASN A 16 -10.42 12.39 -1.27
N ILE A 17 -11.34 13.23 -0.79
CA ILE A 17 -12.72 13.29 -1.28
C ILE A 17 -12.78 13.63 -2.77
N ARG A 18 -11.93 14.54 -3.27
CA ARG A 18 -11.89 14.91 -4.70
C ARG A 18 -11.61 13.69 -5.59
N MET A 19 -10.65 12.84 -5.19
CA MET A 19 -10.31 11.62 -5.92
C MET A 19 -11.48 10.62 -5.90
N VAL A 20 -12.16 10.50 -4.77
CA VAL A 20 -13.36 9.65 -4.63
C VAL A 20 -14.49 10.16 -5.49
N ASP A 21 -14.74 11.48 -5.52
CA ASP A 21 -15.77 12.09 -6.37
C ASP A 21 -15.47 11.88 -7.86
N ALA A 22 -14.20 12.00 -8.28
CA ALA A 22 -13.76 11.71 -9.63
C ALA A 22 -13.98 10.23 -9.99
N ALA A 23 -13.58 9.32 -9.11
CA ALA A 23 -13.81 7.88 -9.31
C ALA A 23 -15.31 7.55 -9.44
N ALA A 24 -16.17 8.23 -8.65
CA ALA A 24 -17.62 8.07 -8.76
C ALA A 24 -18.15 8.55 -10.13
N ALA A 25 -17.66 9.70 -10.60
CA ALA A 25 -18.05 10.23 -11.92
C ALA A 25 -17.65 9.27 -13.05
N ASP A 26 -16.51 8.60 -12.91
CA ASP A 26 -16.00 7.60 -13.86
C ASP A 26 -16.60 6.19 -13.65
N GLN A 27 -17.61 6.08 -12.78
CA GLN A 27 -18.31 4.81 -12.47
C GLN A 27 -17.39 3.71 -11.95
N ILE A 28 -16.33 4.06 -11.25
CA ILE A 28 -15.44 3.10 -10.61
C ILE A 28 -16.18 2.44 -9.43
N SER A 29 -16.17 1.14 -9.37
CA SER A 29 -16.87 0.36 -8.34
C SER A 29 -15.98 -0.08 -7.20
N THR A 30 -14.67 -0.04 -7.39
CA THR A 30 -13.70 -0.52 -6.38
C THR A 30 -12.48 0.36 -6.36
N ILE A 31 -12.10 0.81 -5.18
CA ILE A 31 -10.87 1.56 -4.92
C ILE A 31 -9.92 0.66 -4.13
N ILE A 32 -8.68 0.60 -4.56
CA ILE A 32 -7.59 -0.04 -3.81
C ILE A 32 -6.52 1.04 -3.57
N THR A 33 -6.21 1.32 -2.31
CA THR A 33 -5.11 2.23 -1.99
C THR A 33 -3.79 1.48 -1.92
N CYS A 34 -2.69 2.18 -2.13
CA CYS A 34 -1.36 1.65 -1.92
C CYS A 34 -0.52 2.71 -1.20
N ASP A 35 0.06 2.34 -0.06
CA ASP A 35 0.89 3.22 0.75
C ASP A 35 0.14 4.44 1.32
N ASN A 36 -1.15 4.30 1.50
CA ASN A 36 -2.01 5.31 2.12
C ASN A 36 -3.39 4.72 2.46
N GLY A 37 -4.17 5.48 3.23
CA GLY A 37 -5.57 5.16 3.45
C GLY A 37 -5.91 4.86 4.90
N ILE A 38 -4.96 4.43 5.73
CA ILE A 38 -5.23 4.04 7.13
C ILE A 38 -5.80 5.19 7.98
N ALA A 39 -5.48 6.43 7.63
CA ALA A 39 -6.00 7.63 8.27
C ALA A 39 -7.05 8.39 7.44
N ALA A 40 -7.43 7.87 6.27
CA ALA A 40 -8.31 8.55 5.32
C ALA A 40 -9.81 8.30 5.60
N PHE A 41 -10.25 8.45 6.85
CA PHE A 41 -11.60 8.12 7.31
C PHE A 41 -12.71 8.76 6.48
N ASP A 42 -12.57 10.06 6.16
CA ASP A 42 -13.61 10.80 5.43
C ASP A 42 -13.69 10.37 3.97
N ALA A 43 -12.54 10.11 3.32
CA ALA A 43 -12.50 9.64 1.94
C ALA A 43 -13.07 8.21 1.83
N VAL A 44 -12.70 7.32 2.74
CA VAL A 44 -13.25 5.96 2.79
C VAL A 44 -14.76 5.99 3.03
N ARG A 45 -15.25 6.76 4.01
CA ARG A 45 -16.67 6.92 4.26
C ARG A 45 -17.40 7.44 3.02
N LYS A 46 -16.85 8.46 2.35
CA LYS A 46 -17.42 9.01 1.12
C LYS A 46 -17.52 7.98 0.00
N ALA A 47 -16.49 7.17 -0.19
CA ALA A 47 -16.51 6.08 -1.16
C ALA A 47 -17.60 5.05 -0.83
N LYS A 48 -17.76 4.70 0.44
CA LYS A 48 -18.84 3.81 0.90
C LYS A 48 -20.24 4.41 0.69
N GLU A 49 -20.42 5.72 0.86
CA GLU A 49 -21.68 6.42 0.55
C GLU A 49 -22.06 6.30 -0.93
N TYR A 50 -21.05 6.27 -1.83
CA TYR A 50 -21.25 6.01 -3.27
C TYR A 50 -21.43 4.52 -3.61
N GLY A 51 -21.42 3.62 -2.60
CA GLY A 51 -21.57 2.19 -2.81
C GLY A 51 -20.31 1.49 -3.36
N MET A 52 -19.17 2.16 -3.33
CA MET A 52 -17.90 1.58 -3.77
C MET A 52 -17.37 0.56 -2.77
N ARG A 53 -16.62 -0.42 -3.26
CA ARG A 53 -15.74 -1.24 -2.43
C ARG A 53 -14.44 -0.50 -2.20
N VAL A 54 -13.93 -0.55 -0.98
CA VAL A 54 -12.66 0.06 -0.62
C VAL A 54 -11.75 -0.96 0.04
N ILE A 55 -10.58 -1.15 -0.53
CA ILE A 55 -9.51 -1.98 0.04
C ILE A 55 -8.35 -1.04 0.35
N VAL A 56 -8.00 -0.93 1.63
CA VAL A 56 -6.85 -0.14 2.07
C VAL A 56 -5.64 -1.06 2.18
N THR A 57 -4.54 -0.73 1.48
CA THR A 57 -3.23 -1.31 1.75
C THR A 57 -2.29 -0.19 2.18
N ASP A 58 -1.80 -0.28 3.41
CA ASP A 58 -1.01 0.78 4.04
C ASP A 58 -0.02 0.16 5.05
N HIS A 59 0.98 0.93 5.44
CA HIS A 59 1.99 0.54 6.42
C HIS A 59 2.24 1.63 7.48
N HIS A 60 1.49 2.72 7.42
CA HIS A 60 1.62 3.81 8.39
C HIS A 60 1.09 3.39 9.77
N ASP A 61 1.46 4.15 10.80
CA ASP A 61 1.00 3.88 12.15
C ASP A 61 -0.52 4.04 12.26
N ILE A 62 -1.16 3.09 12.92
CA ILE A 62 -2.61 3.10 13.10
C ILE A 62 -3.00 4.27 13.99
N PRO A 63 -3.85 5.20 13.54
CA PRO A 63 -4.38 6.29 14.36
C PRO A 63 -5.06 5.76 15.63
N TYR A 64 -4.93 6.47 16.73
CA TYR A 64 -5.58 6.10 17.98
C TYR A 64 -6.03 7.34 18.80
N ASP A 65 -7.07 7.15 19.58
CA ASP A 65 -7.42 8.04 20.71
C ASP A 65 -6.88 7.43 22.00
N THR A 66 -6.90 8.25 23.05
CA THR A 66 -6.53 7.80 24.40
C THR A 66 -7.73 7.97 25.31
N ASP A 67 -8.13 6.93 26.03
CA ASP A 67 -9.19 7.01 27.01
C ASP A 67 -8.74 7.72 28.31
N GLU A 68 -9.67 7.86 29.26
CA GLU A 68 -9.42 8.48 30.58
C GLU A 68 -8.36 7.75 31.42
N LYS A 69 -8.06 6.48 31.07
CA LYS A 69 -7.05 5.62 31.72
C LYS A 69 -5.75 5.58 30.95
N ASN A 70 -5.58 6.43 29.92
CA ASN A 70 -4.42 6.46 29.06
C ASN A 70 -4.24 5.17 28.19
N ILE A 71 -5.32 4.45 27.93
CA ILE A 71 -5.31 3.26 27.05
C ILE A 71 -5.58 3.72 25.62
N ARG A 72 -4.79 3.22 24.68
CA ARG A 72 -4.95 3.52 23.25
C ARG A 72 -6.15 2.80 22.67
N ILE A 73 -7.04 3.52 22.02
CA ILE A 73 -8.18 3.02 21.26
C ILE A 73 -7.85 3.26 19.79
N TYR A 74 -7.40 2.21 19.09
CA TYR A 74 -7.01 2.29 17.70
C TYR A 74 -8.21 2.48 16.79
N LYS A 75 -8.03 3.29 15.75
CA LYS A 75 -9.05 3.61 14.76
C LYS A 75 -8.63 3.09 13.39
N VAL A 76 -9.53 2.37 12.75
CA VAL A 76 -9.34 1.84 11.40
C VAL A 76 -10.50 2.35 10.54
N PRO A 77 -10.28 2.78 9.29
CA PRO A 77 -11.35 3.23 8.42
C PRO A 77 -12.33 2.08 8.10
N GLU A 78 -13.60 2.41 7.90
CA GLU A 78 -14.67 1.44 7.58
C GLU A 78 -14.60 0.98 6.11
N ALA A 79 -13.44 0.51 5.69
CA ALA A 79 -13.22 -0.10 4.38
C ALA A 79 -13.71 -1.55 4.36
N ASP A 80 -13.89 -2.13 3.16
CA ASP A 80 -14.25 -3.56 3.02
C ASP A 80 -13.12 -4.48 3.46
N ALA A 81 -11.86 -4.02 3.29
CA ALA A 81 -10.68 -4.67 3.85
C ALA A 81 -9.60 -3.62 4.15
N VAL A 82 -8.86 -3.86 5.22
CA VAL A 82 -7.67 -3.07 5.58
C VAL A 82 -6.51 -4.02 5.79
N ILE A 83 -5.48 -3.85 4.96
CA ILE A 83 -4.24 -4.60 5.02
C ILE A 83 -3.17 -3.65 5.53
N ASP A 84 -2.74 -3.86 6.75
CA ASP A 84 -1.68 -3.12 7.42
C ASP A 84 -1.13 -3.99 8.54
N HIS A 85 0.15 -4.29 8.47
CA HIS A 85 0.82 -5.20 9.42
C HIS A 85 0.97 -4.59 10.83
N LYS A 86 0.71 -3.29 10.97
CA LYS A 86 0.76 -2.59 12.28
C LYS A 86 -0.57 -2.61 13.03
N GLN A 87 -1.64 -3.15 12.44
CA GLN A 87 -2.91 -3.29 13.14
C GLN A 87 -2.75 -4.09 14.44
N PRO A 88 -3.46 -3.70 15.51
CA PRO A 88 -3.50 -4.47 16.75
C PRO A 88 -3.93 -5.92 16.46
N GLY A 89 -3.18 -6.88 17.01
CA GLY A 89 -3.46 -8.30 16.82
C GLY A 89 -2.99 -8.90 15.50
N CYS A 90 -2.40 -8.12 14.59
CA CYS A 90 -1.78 -8.67 13.40
C CYS A 90 -0.56 -9.53 13.77
N GLU A 91 -0.54 -10.79 13.32
CA GLU A 91 0.52 -11.74 13.61
C GLU A 91 1.62 -11.79 12.54
N TYR A 92 1.54 -10.95 11.51
CA TYR A 92 2.59 -10.91 10.49
C TYR A 92 3.94 -10.56 11.13
N PRO A 93 5.00 -11.37 10.91
CA PRO A 93 6.24 -11.25 11.69
C PRO A 93 7.02 -9.97 11.39
N CYS A 94 7.09 -9.54 10.14
CA CYS A 94 7.81 -8.33 9.75
C CYS A 94 6.91 -7.10 9.91
N LYS A 95 7.23 -6.25 10.91
CA LYS A 95 6.48 -5.00 11.19
C LYS A 95 7.07 -3.76 10.52
N LEU A 96 7.92 -3.96 9.51
CA LEU A 96 8.72 -2.89 8.91
C LEU A 96 8.61 -2.86 7.38
N LEU A 97 7.62 -3.55 6.79
CA LEU A 97 7.40 -3.47 5.34
C LEU A 97 7.03 -2.04 4.95
N SER A 98 7.45 -1.62 3.75
CA SER A 98 6.94 -0.41 3.10
C SER A 98 5.53 -0.64 2.55
N GLY A 99 4.82 0.43 2.19
CA GLY A 99 3.53 0.29 1.51
C GLY A 99 3.62 -0.51 0.20
N ALA A 100 4.73 -0.36 -0.54
CA ALA A 100 5.01 -1.21 -1.69
C ALA A 100 5.23 -2.68 -1.30
N GLY A 101 5.82 -2.95 -0.12
CA GLY A 101 5.97 -4.29 0.45
C GLY A 101 4.63 -4.94 0.75
N GLU A 102 3.70 -4.19 1.34
CA GLU A 102 2.33 -4.65 1.56
C GLU A 102 1.61 -4.98 0.24
N ALA A 103 1.70 -4.08 -0.73
CA ALA A 103 1.12 -4.30 -2.06
C ALA A 103 1.72 -5.54 -2.75
N TYR A 104 3.02 -5.77 -2.60
CA TYR A 104 3.69 -6.95 -3.13
C TYR A 104 3.15 -8.24 -2.50
N LYS A 105 3.00 -8.29 -1.17
CA LYS A 105 2.41 -9.43 -0.47
C LYS A 105 0.96 -9.68 -0.90
N PHE A 106 0.19 -8.62 -1.08
CA PHE A 106 -1.17 -8.71 -1.59
C PHE A 106 -1.20 -9.32 -3.00
N ILE A 107 -0.32 -8.86 -3.91
CA ILE A 107 -0.22 -9.40 -5.27
C ILE A 107 0.22 -10.87 -5.26
N GLN A 108 1.18 -11.25 -4.42
CA GLN A 108 1.60 -12.65 -4.31
C GLN A 108 0.41 -13.55 -3.94
N LEU A 109 -0.39 -13.14 -2.96
CA LEU A 109 -1.57 -13.90 -2.55
C LEU A 109 -2.62 -13.94 -3.67
N LEU A 110 -2.87 -12.81 -4.33
CA LEU A 110 -3.82 -12.71 -5.43
C LEU A 110 -3.42 -13.63 -6.60
N TYR A 111 -2.15 -13.64 -6.99
CA TYR A 111 -1.64 -14.52 -8.04
C TYR A 111 -1.84 -15.98 -7.68
N ARG A 112 -1.51 -16.37 -6.45
CA ARG A 112 -1.76 -17.73 -5.95
C ARG A 112 -3.24 -18.10 -6.04
N MET A 113 -4.15 -17.22 -5.61
CA MET A 113 -5.59 -17.47 -5.68
C MET A 113 -6.11 -17.56 -7.12
N CYS A 114 -5.49 -16.87 -8.06
CA CYS A 114 -5.82 -16.89 -9.48
C CYS A 114 -5.13 -18.04 -10.25
N GLY A 115 -4.31 -18.85 -9.59
CA GLY A 115 -3.54 -19.92 -10.25
C GLY A 115 -2.39 -19.41 -11.11
N ILE A 116 -1.96 -18.16 -10.92
CA ILE A 116 -0.81 -17.56 -11.59
C ILE A 116 0.45 -17.96 -10.78
N PRO A 117 1.53 -18.40 -11.43
CA PRO A 117 2.76 -18.73 -10.72
C PRO A 117 3.31 -17.53 -9.93
N GLU A 118 3.66 -17.74 -8.66
CA GLU A 118 4.23 -16.68 -7.82
C GLU A 118 5.55 -16.11 -8.37
N THR A 119 6.24 -16.86 -9.20
CA THR A 119 7.45 -16.40 -9.92
C THR A 119 7.19 -15.19 -10.81
N GLU A 120 5.95 -15.00 -11.28
CA GLU A 120 5.58 -13.80 -12.04
C GLU A 120 5.67 -12.51 -11.17
N CYS A 121 5.53 -12.62 -9.85
CA CYS A 121 5.74 -11.49 -8.95
C CYS A 121 7.20 -11.03 -8.90
N GLU A 122 8.13 -11.87 -9.31
CA GLU A 122 9.56 -11.52 -9.31
C GLU A 122 9.88 -10.33 -10.23
N ALA A 123 9.05 -10.09 -11.24
CA ALA A 123 9.16 -8.92 -12.12
C ALA A 123 9.05 -7.58 -11.35
N PHE A 124 8.45 -7.59 -10.16
CA PHE A 124 8.27 -6.37 -9.36
C PHE A 124 9.38 -6.14 -8.33
N ILE A 125 10.30 -7.09 -8.13
CA ILE A 125 11.32 -7.02 -7.07
C ILE A 125 12.21 -5.77 -7.20
N GLU A 126 12.59 -5.40 -8.42
CA GLU A 126 13.45 -4.23 -8.67
C GLU A 126 12.77 -2.94 -8.18
N ILE A 127 11.51 -2.74 -8.60
CA ILE A 127 10.71 -1.57 -8.21
C ILE A 127 10.41 -1.60 -6.71
N LEU A 128 10.11 -2.76 -6.15
CA LEU A 128 9.88 -2.94 -4.73
C LEU A 128 11.11 -2.56 -3.89
N GLY A 129 12.30 -2.98 -4.32
CA GLY A 129 13.53 -2.62 -3.64
C GLY A 129 13.80 -1.11 -3.67
N ILE A 130 13.58 -0.47 -4.82
CA ILE A 130 13.67 1.00 -4.97
C ILE A 130 12.67 1.68 -4.04
N ALA A 131 11.40 1.28 -4.06
CA ALA A 131 10.36 1.84 -3.21
C ALA A 131 10.71 1.72 -1.71
N THR A 132 11.20 0.54 -1.29
CA THR A 132 11.62 0.30 0.11
C THR A 132 12.74 1.23 0.56
N VAL A 133 13.71 1.52 -0.32
CA VAL A 133 14.80 2.46 -0.03
C VAL A 133 14.32 3.91 -0.05
N CYS A 134 13.49 4.28 -1.03
CA CYS A 134 12.96 5.65 -1.15
C CYS A 134 12.04 6.03 0.02
N ASP A 135 11.35 5.06 0.59
CA ASP A 135 10.51 5.21 1.79
C ASP A 135 11.32 5.18 3.09
N VAL A 136 12.65 5.13 2.98
CA VAL A 136 13.60 5.16 4.11
C VAL A 136 13.33 4.05 5.14
N MET A 137 12.84 2.90 4.69
CA MET A 137 12.54 1.77 5.57
C MET A 137 13.80 1.13 6.14
N ASN A 138 13.72 0.62 7.36
CA ASN A 138 14.81 -0.12 7.97
C ASN A 138 15.16 -1.37 7.14
N LEU A 139 16.42 -1.48 6.71
CA LEU A 139 16.92 -2.59 5.90
C LEU A 139 17.29 -3.81 6.76
N VAL A 140 16.29 -4.33 7.47
CA VAL A 140 16.37 -5.55 8.28
C VAL A 140 15.35 -6.56 7.77
N ASP A 141 15.42 -7.80 8.23
CA ASP A 141 14.47 -8.88 7.92
C ASP A 141 14.14 -8.95 6.42
N GLU A 142 12.86 -8.95 6.06
CA GLU A 142 12.41 -9.04 4.67
C GLU A 142 12.89 -7.87 3.81
N ASN A 143 12.90 -6.65 4.33
CA ASN A 143 13.37 -5.48 3.59
C ASN A 143 14.81 -5.64 3.13
N ARG A 144 15.66 -6.22 3.96
CA ARG A 144 17.07 -6.51 3.59
C ARG A 144 17.15 -7.52 2.44
N ILE A 145 16.32 -8.55 2.49
CA ILE A 145 16.28 -9.58 1.44
C ILE A 145 15.81 -8.96 0.13
N ILE A 146 14.71 -8.21 0.17
CA ILE A 146 14.12 -7.51 -0.96
C ILE A 146 15.12 -6.57 -1.62
N VAL A 147 15.72 -5.67 -0.84
CA VAL A 147 16.66 -4.67 -1.38
C VAL A 147 17.91 -5.32 -1.95
N ARG A 148 18.46 -6.35 -1.27
CA ARG A 148 19.61 -7.09 -1.78
C ARG A 148 19.30 -7.75 -3.12
N GLU A 149 18.15 -8.38 -3.25
CA GLU A 149 17.77 -9.05 -4.50
C GLU A 149 17.46 -8.03 -5.60
N ALA A 150 16.81 -6.92 -5.27
CA ALA A 150 16.57 -5.82 -6.21
C ALA A 150 17.90 -5.27 -6.77
N LEU A 151 18.87 -4.96 -5.90
CA LEU A 151 20.17 -4.45 -6.30
C LEU A 151 20.93 -5.44 -7.21
N ARG A 152 20.81 -6.74 -6.92
CA ARG A 152 21.42 -7.79 -7.77
C ARG A 152 20.82 -7.81 -9.18
N ARG A 153 19.51 -7.57 -9.31
CA ARG A 153 18.79 -7.59 -10.59
C ARG A 153 18.94 -6.31 -11.38
N LEU A 154 19.09 -5.17 -10.71
CA LEU A 154 19.16 -3.85 -11.36
C LEU A 154 20.26 -3.76 -12.41
N SER A 155 21.43 -4.44 -12.23
CA SER A 155 22.52 -4.43 -13.20
C SER A 155 22.13 -5.01 -14.57
N ASP A 156 21.17 -5.95 -14.57
CA ASP A 156 20.69 -6.65 -15.76
C ASP A 156 19.20 -6.46 -16.00
N SER A 157 18.63 -5.37 -15.45
CA SER A 157 17.21 -5.09 -15.52
C SER A 157 16.67 -5.14 -16.95
N SER A 158 15.50 -5.73 -17.13
CA SER A 158 14.77 -5.68 -18.41
C SER A 158 13.89 -4.42 -18.53
N ASN A 159 13.71 -3.68 -17.44
CA ASN A 159 12.89 -2.48 -17.42
C ASN A 159 13.63 -1.31 -18.07
N TYR A 160 13.09 -0.79 -19.17
CA TYR A 160 13.70 0.31 -19.93
C TYR A 160 13.88 1.59 -19.13
N GLY A 161 12.93 1.90 -18.24
CA GLY A 161 13.00 3.08 -17.37
C GLY A 161 14.14 2.96 -16.37
N LEU A 162 14.28 1.80 -15.72
CA LEU A 162 15.38 1.55 -14.79
C LEU A 162 16.74 1.57 -15.49
N LYS A 163 16.85 0.96 -16.68
CA LYS A 163 18.07 1.03 -17.50
C LYS A 163 18.48 2.45 -17.85
N ALA A 164 17.52 3.36 -18.00
CA ALA A 164 17.83 4.75 -18.34
C ALA A 164 18.23 5.59 -17.10
N LEU A 165 17.96 5.10 -15.88
CA LEU A 165 18.32 5.76 -14.62
C LEU A 165 19.67 5.30 -14.06
N ILE A 166 20.15 4.13 -14.48
CA ILE A 166 21.43 3.54 -14.07
C ILE A 166 22.52 3.87 -15.09
#